data_9b296db4a6d71cd5d4fa2410ef5514fb
#
_entry.id   9b296db4a6d71cd5d4fa2410ef5514fb
#
_cell.length_a   1.000
_cell.length_b   1.000
_cell.length_c   1.000
_cell.angle_alpha   90.00
_cell.angle_beta   90.00
_cell.angle_gamma   90.00
#
_symmetry.space_group_name_H-M   'P 1'
#
loop_
_entity.id
_entity.type
_entity.pdbx_description
1 polymer ?
#
loop_
_entity_poly.entity_id
_entity_poly.type
_entity_poly.pdbx_seq_one_letter_code
_entity_poly.pdbx_strand_id
1 'polypeptide(L)'
;MKILTGDNEIIARKICREVGVAAEDVLLGGDLDKMTDEQLAQRLEAVTVCAKASPAQKARIIEALHLTGHVVGFLGDGINDGPALKSADVGISVDTAVDIAKESADIILLEKSLTVLSEGVLEGRKIFGNIVKYIKMGASSNFGNMFSVLGASIFLPFLPMPPIQVLTNNLLYDFSQTTIPTDNVDDDYIAAPRRWDIGNITKFMLFLGPISSIFDYVTYATLLFAFDAWSNPAVFQTG
;
A
#
# COMPACT_ATOMS: atom_id res chain seq x y z
N MET A 1 -5.46 -3.20 18.03
CA MET A 1 -4.49 -2.36 18.79
C MET A 1 -3.96 -3.17 19.96
N LYS A 2 -2.66 -3.07 20.25
CA LYS A 2 -2.01 -3.73 21.41
C LYS A 2 -1.20 -2.71 22.20
N ILE A 3 -1.09 -2.90 23.50
CA ILE A 3 -0.32 -2.03 24.39
C ILE A 3 0.84 -2.84 24.97
N LEU A 4 2.05 -2.39 24.70
CA LEU A 4 3.28 -2.99 25.19
C LEU A 4 3.95 -2.03 26.20
N THR A 5 4.05 -2.42 27.47
CA THR A 5 4.64 -1.56 28.50
C THR A 5 5.63 -2.30 29.38
N GLY A 6 6.67 -1.59 29.82
CA GLY A 6 7.58 -2.05 30.87
C GLY A 6 6.98 -1.94 32.27
N ASP A 7 5.88 -1.22 32.44
CA ASP A 7 5.23 -1.04 33.75
C ASP A 7 4.60 -2.32 34.27
N ASN A 8 4.26 -2.30 35.56
CA ASN A 8 3.59 -3.44 36.18
C ASN A 8 2.13 -3.54 35.71
N GLU A 9 1.56 -4.73 35.87
CA GLU A 9 0.20 -5.05 35.46
C GLU A 9 -0.86 -4.11 36.04
N ILE A 10 -0.70 -3.72 37.32
CA ILE A 10 -1.69 -2.89 38.04
C ILE A 10 -1.76 -1.50 37.41
N ILE A 11 -0.63 -0.90 37.08
CA ILE A 11 -0.54 0.41 36.44
C ILE A 11 -1.10 0.30 35.04
N ALA A 12 -0.68 -0.72 34.27
CA ALA A 12 -1.17 -0.94 32.90
C ALA A 12 -2.70 -1.09 32.86
N ARG A 13 -3.29 -1.90 33.74
CA ARG A 13 -4.75 -2.07 33.84
C ARG A 13 -5.47 -0.77 34.22
N LYS A 14 -4.89 0.02 35.15
CA LYS A 14 -5.45 1.30 35.55
C LYS A 14 -5.52 2.28 34.37
N ILE A 15 -4.40 2.45 33.68
CA ILE A 15 -4.32 3.35 32.50
C ILE A 15 -5.28 2.89 31.42
N CYS A 16 -5.30 1.59 31.09
CA CYS A 16 -6.22 1.05 30.07
C CYS A 16 -7.69 1.34 30.41
N ARG A 17 -8.05 1.20 31.67
CA ARG A 17 -9.42 1.50 32.13
C ARG A 17 -9.76 3.00 32.00
N GLU A 18 -8.81 3.88 32.33
CA GLU A 18 -9.00 5.33 32.21
C GLU A 18 -9.18 5.78 30.75
N VAL A 19 -8.51 5.11 29.79
CA VAL A 19 -8.62 5.42 28.36
C VAL A 19 -9.66 4.55 27.63
N GLY A 20 -10.43 3.72 28.32
CA GLY A 20 -11.49 2.90 27.73
C GLY A 20 -11.01 1.68 26.94
N VAL A 21 -9.77 1.23 27.14
CA VAL A 21 -9.24 0.03 26.49
C VAL A 21 -9.48 -1.20 27.38
N ALA A 22 -10.06 -2.25 26.80
CA ALA A 22 -10.27 -3.52 27.50
C ALA A 22 -8.92 -4.16 27.87
N ALA A 23 -8.71 -4.39 29.17
CA ALA A 23 -7.51 -5.01 29.73
C ALA A 23 -7.87 -6.14 30.68
N GLU A 24 -8.86 -6.97 30.27
CA GLU A 24 -9.30 -8.12 31.09
C GLU A 24 -8.20 -9.17 31.16
N ASP A 25 -7.49 -9.39 30.08
CA ASP A 25 -6.40 -10.33 29.94
C ASP A 25 -5.09 -9.60 29.66
N VAL A 26 -4.11 -9.78 30.54
CA VAL A 26 -2.78 -9.14 30.45
C VAL A 26 -1.71 -10.22 30.42
N LEU A 27 -0.86 -10.19 29.43
CA LEU A 27 0.29 -11.08 29.33
C LEU A 27 1.51 -10.43 30.01
N LEU A 28 2.15 -11.16 30.89
CA LEU A 28 3.31 -10.65 31.62
C LEU A 28 4.63 -11.06 30.95
N GLY A 29 5.66 -10.21 31.05
CA GLY A 29 6.99 -10.50 30.51
C GLY A 29 7.54 -11.87 30.96
N GLY A 30 7.36 -12.25 32.25
CA GLY A 30 7.79 -13.56 32.72
C GLY A 30 7.04 -14.77 32.16
N ASP A 31 5.84 -14.57 31.57
CA ASP A 31 5.10 -15.63 30.92
C ASP A 31 5.49 -15.72 29.41
N LEU A 32 5.91 -14.61 28.83
CA LEU A 32 6.47 -14.59 27.47
C LEU A 32 7.68 -15.53 27.34
N ASP A 33 8.54 -15.53 28.34
CA ASP A 33 9.77 -16.35 28.33
C ASP A 33 9.52 -17.87 28.40
N LYS A 34 8.31 -18.27 28.83
CA LYS A 34 7.91 -19.68 28.94
C LYS A 34 7.25 -20.22 27.69
N MET A 35 6.89 -19.35 26.73
CA MET A 35 6.17 -19.70 25.51
C MET A 35 7.12 -19.87 24.34
N THR A 36 6.81 -20.80 23.43
CA THR A 36 7.42 -20.81 22.10
C THR A 36 6.87 -19.65 21.27
N ASP A 37 7.51 -19.34 20.15
CA ASP A 37 7.06 -18.21 19.30
C ASP A 37 5.68 -18.47 18.68
N GLU A 38 5.37 -19.73 18.36
CA GLU A 38 4.05 -20.15 17.86
C GLU A 38 2.97 -20.01 18.95
N GLN A 39 3.28 -20.42 20.19
CA GLN A 39 2.36 -20.26 21.32
C GLN A 39 2.11 -18.77 21.62
N LEU A 40 3.17 -17.97 21.57
CA LEU A 40 3.08 -16.53 21.75
C LEU A 40 2.23 -15.89 20.66
N ALA A 41 2.46 -16.24 19.41
CA ALA A 41 1.70 -15.74 18.26
C ALA A 41 0.19 -16.01 18.43
N GLN A 42 -0.19 -17.24 18.78
CA GLN A 42 -1.58 -17.60 19.05
C GLN A 42 -2.17 -16.84 20.24
N ARG A 43 -1.40 -16.71 21.32
CA ARG A 43 -1.84 -16.02 22.54
C ARG A 43 -2.07 -14.53 22.28
N LEU A 44 -1.23 -13.92 21.47
CA LEU A 44 -1.32 -12.51 21.10
C LEU A 44 -2.60 -12.17 20.33
N GLU A 45 -3.26 -13.09 19.64
CA GLU A 45 -4.54 -12.81 18.97
C GLU A 45 -5.62 -12.34 19.97
N ALA A 46 -5.65 -12.94 21.16
CA ALA A 46 -6.66 -12.63 22.18
C ALA A 46 -6.24 -11.52 23.15
N VAL A 47 -4.94 -11.34 23.39
CA VAL A 47 -4.43 -10.41 24.41
C VAL A 47 -4.24 -9.01 23.85
N THR A 48 -4.74 -8.00 24.55
CA THR A 48 -4.59 -6.58 24.20
C THR A 48 -3.39 -5.93 24.87
N VAL A 49 -3.02 -6.37 26.09
CA VAL A 49 -2.01 -5.70 26.92
C VAL A 49 -0.90 -6.67 27.30
N CYS A 50 0.35 -6.26 27.02
CA CYS A 50 1.55 -6.94 27.50
C CYS A 50 2.28 -6.02 28.49
N ALA A 51 2.40 -6.45 29.76
CA ALA A 51 2.99 -5.67 30.83
C ALA A 51 4.31 -6.29 31.32
N LYS A 52 5.17 -5.48 31.94
CA LYS A 52 6.52 -5.87 32.36
C LYS A 52 7.38 -6.44 31.23
N ALA A 53 7.15 -5.97 30.01
CA ALA A 53 7.91 -6.42 28.86
C ALA A 53 9.26 -5.70 28.77
N SER A 54 10.34 -6.46 28.66
CA SER A 54 11.68 -5.94 28.37
C SER A 54 11.77 -5.47 26.90
N PRO A 55 12.79 -4.68 26.54
CA PRO A 55 13.01 -4.27 25.15
C PRO A 55 13.09 -5.45 24.16
N ALA A 56 13.79 -6.52 24.51
CA ALA A 56 13.89 -7.72 23.70
C ALA A 56 12.55 -8.46 23.57
N GLN A 57 11.76 -8.50 24.63
CA GLN A 57 10.43 -9.10 24.60
C GLN A 57 9.44 -8.28 23.76
N LYS A 58 9.54 -6.94 23.74
CA LYS A 58 8.73 -6.10 22.82
C LYS A 58 9.03 -6.44 21.35
N ALA A 59 10.29 -6.56 20.97
CA ALA A 59 10.69 -6.98 19.64
C ALA A 59 10.17 -8.39 19.30
N ARG A 60 10.32 -9.34 20.24
CA ARG A 60 9.81 -10.72 20.09
C ARG A 60 8.28 -10.77 19.90
N ILE A 61 7.53 -9.90 20.58
CA ILE A 61 6.08 -9.78 20.38
C ILE A 61 5.76 -9.36 18.94
N ILE A 62 6.51 -8.43 18.39
CA ILE A 62 6.33 -7.96 17.00
C ILE A 62 6.64 -9.10 16.02
N GLU A 63 7.74 -9.79 16.21
CA GLU A 63 8.12 -10.95 15.39
C GLU A 63 7.05 -12.06 15.46
N ALA A 64 6.50 -12.34 16.65
CA ALA A 64 5.42 -13.30 16.81
C ALA A 64 4.13 -12.88 16.07
N LEU A 65 3.81 -11.60 16.01
CA LEU A 65 2.69 -11.08 15.22
C LEU A 65 2.93 -11.25 13.72
N HIS A 66 4.16 -11.14 13.25
CA HIS A 66 4.51 -11.42 11.85
C HIS A 66 4.26 -12.89 11.48
N LEU A 67 4.47 -13.85 12.41
CA LEU A 67 4.19 -15.27 12.17
C LEU A 67 2.71 -15.54 11.84
N THR A 68 1.80 -14.74 12.39
CA THR A 68 0.36 -14.81 12.07
C THR A 68 -0.05 -13.94 10.89
N GLY A 69 0.92 -13.34 10.19
CA GLY A 69 0.72 -12.57 8.96
C GLY A 69 0.20 -11.15 9.18
N HIS A 70 0.33 -10.61 10.40
CA HIS A 70 0.03 -9.22 10.67
C HIS A 70 1.10 -8.29 10.13
N VAL A 71 0.69 -7.11 9.71
CA VAL A 71 1.55 -5.96 9.46
C VAL A 71 1.50 -5.08 10.70
N VAL A 72 2.66 -4.78 11.28
CA VAL A 72 2.78 -4.16 12.58
C VAL A 72 3.37 -2.76 12.49
N GLY A 73 2.60 -1.74 12.86
CA GLY A 73 3.12 -0.43 13.22
C GLY A 73 3.40 -0.34 14.71
N PHE A 74 4.58 0.09 15.11
CA PHE A 74 4.95 0.25 16.51
C PHE A 74 5.27 1.70 16.83
N LEU A 75 4.57 2.25 17.83
CA LEU A 75 4.82 3.59 18.35
C LEU A 75 5.62 3.52 19.65
N GLY A 76 6.79 4.15 19.69
CA GLY A 76 7.67 4.21 20.85
C GLY A 76 8.44 5.54 20.94
N ASP A 77 8.70 5.99 22.16
CA ASP A 77 9.40 7.26 22.44
C ASP A 77 10.62 7.10 23.38
N GLY A 78 10.84 5.91 23.92
CA GLY A 78 11.89 5.62 24.87
C GLY A 78 13.12 4.92 24.27
N ILE A 79 14.23 4.97 25.03
CA ILE A 79 15.47 4.24 24.70
C ILE A 79 15.20 2.74 24.53
N ASN A 80 14.31 2.20 25.34
CA ASN A 80 13.97 0.79 25.38
C ASN A 80 13.10 0.33 24.19
N ASP A 81 12.64 1.24 23.36
CA ASP A 81 11.76 0.95 22.22
C ASP A 81 12.53 0.74 20.91
N GLY A 82 13.82 1.10 20.88
CA GLY A 82 14.64 0.99 19.67
C GLY A 82 14.59 -0.37 18.98
N PRO A 83 14.80 -1.51 19.70
CA PRO A 83 14.69 -2.83 19.06
C PRO A 83 13.29 -3.11 18.48
N ALA A 84 12.23 -2.73 19.19
CA ALA A 84 10.86 -2.92 18.75
C ALA A 84 10.51 -2.03 17.52
N LEU A 85 10.99 -0.77 17.51
CA LEU A 85 10.85 0.14 16.37
C LEU A 85 11.47 -0.45 15.11
N LYS A 86 12.64 -1.07 15.23
CA LYS A 86 13.34 -1.71 14.09
C LYS A 86 12.73 -3.04 13.65
N SER A 87 12.08 -3.77 14.55
CA SER A 87 11.43 -5.05 14.22
C SER A 87 10.04 -4.85 13.58
N ALA A 88 9.43 -3.69 13.74
CA ALA A 88 8.12 -3.39 13.16
C ALA A 88 8.22 -3.15 11.66
N ASP A 89 7.11 -3.38 10.91
CA ASP A 89 7.03 -3.00 9.50
C ASP A 89 7.05 -1.48 9.32
N VAL A 90 6.54 -0.74 10.31
CA VAL A 90 6.63 0.71 10.40
C VAL A 90 6.91 1.12 11.83
N GLY A 91 8.13 1.57 12.10
CA GLY A 91 8.51 2.21 13.36
C GLY A 91 8.07 3.66 13.39
N ILE A 92 7.35 4.05 14.44
CA ILE A 92 6.83 5.42 14.60
C ILE A 92 7.35 6.00 15.90
N SER A 93 7.87 7.21 15.87
CA SER A 93 8.30 7.94 17.06
C SER A 93 7.72 9.36 17.06
N VAL A 94 8.00 10.12 18.09
CA VAL A 94 7.56 11.51 18.24
C VAL A 94 8.75 12.45 18.30
N ASP A 95 8.58 13.69 17.91
CA ASP A 95 9.67 14.68 17.90
C ASP A 95 10.32 14.90 19.28
N THR A 96 9.54 14.74 20.35
CA THR A 96 10.02 14.83 21.73
C THR A 96 10.69 13.55 22.27
N ALA A 97 10.79 12.50 21.45
CA ALA A 97 11.42 11.25 21.83
C ALA A 97 12.95 11.39 21.95
N VAL A 98 13.55 10.42 22.60
CA VAL A 98 15.02 10.31 22.66
C VAL A 98 15.61 10.01 21.29
N ASP A 99 16.85 10.46 21.04
CA ASP A 99 17.50 10.36 19.73
C ASP A 99 17.56 8.91 19.21
N ILE A 100 17.86 7.93 20.05
CA ILE A 100 17.86 6.51 19.68
C ILE A 100 16.49 6.04 19.17
N ALA A 101 15.39 6.49 19.74
CA ALA A 101 14.05 6.15 19.27
C ALA A 101 13.77 6.81 17.92
N LYS A 102 14.14 8.06 17.75
CA LYS A 102 14.00 8.79 16.48
C LYS A 102 14.84 8.16 15.36
N GLU A 103 16.08 7.78 15.62
CA GLU A 103 16.96 7.12 14.66
C GLU A 103 16.50 5.69 14.29
N SER A 104 15.69 5.08 15.16
CA SER A 104 15.16 3.72 14.94
C SER A 104 13.78 3.73 14.27
N ALA A 105 13.14 4.89 14.13
CA ALA A 105 11.81 5.04 13.57
C ALA A 105 11.84 5.41 12.08
N ASP A 106 10.86 4.93 11.33
CA ASP A 106 10.64 5.29 9.93
C ASP A 106 9.87 6.61 9.79
N ILE A 107 9.00 6.88 10.77
CA ILE A 107 8.14 8.08 10.80
C ILE A 107 8.30 8.79 12.15
N ILE A 108 8.46 10.10 12.11
CA ILE A 108 8.48 10.97 13.30
C ILE A 108 7.23 11.86 13.27
N LEU A 109 6.35 11.69 14.27
CA LEU A 109 5.22 12.57 14.47
C LEU A 109 5.70 13.89 15.11
N LEU A 110 5.40 15.01 14.47
CA LEU A 110 5.76 16.34 15.00
C LEU A 110 4.90 16.72 16.22
N GLU A 111 3.72 16.11 16.34
CA GLU A 111 2.84 16.26 17.49
C GLU A 111 2.64 14.92 18.19
N LYS A 112 2.77 14.91 19.52
CA LYS A 112 2.51 13.70 20.34
C LYS A 112 1.01 13.49 20.49
N SER A 113 0.35 13.08 19.40
CA SER A 113 -1.09 12.88 19.34
C SER A 113 -1.45 11.60 18.59
N LEU A 114 -2.26 10.74 19.20
CA LEU A 114 -2.82 9.55 18.54
C LEU A 114 -3.84 9.93 17.46
N THR A 115 -4.44 11.12 17.52
CA THR A 115 -5.34 11.62 16.48
C THR A 115 -4.57 11.85 15.19
N VAL A 116 -3.40 12.49 15.27
CA VAL A 116 -2.51 12.71 14.11
C VAL A 116 -2.10 11.38 13.49
N LEU A 117 -1.79 10.37 14.33
CA LEU A 117 -1.48 9.02 13.84
C LEU A 117 -2.68 8.40 13.10
N SER A 118 -3.88 8.54 13.66
CA SER A 118 -5.10 8.01 13.04
C SER A 118 -5.40 8.68 11.69
N GLU A 119 -5.26 10.00 11.62
CA GLU A 119 -5.39 10.76 10.38
C GLU A 119 -4.34 10.35 9.35
N GLY A 120 -3.08 10.16 9.78
CA GLY A 120 -2.00 9.67 8.93
C GLY A 120 -2.29 8.28 8.34
N VAL A 121 -2.87 7.37 9.13
CA VAL A 121 -3.28 6.04 8.63
C VAL A 121 -4.39 6.15 7.59
N LEU A 122 -5.38 6.99 7.81
CA LEU A 122 -6.47 7.20 6.85
C LEU A 122 -5.94 7.83 5.55
N GLU A 123 -5.10 8.83 5.66
CA GLU A 123 -4.48 9.47 4.50
C GLU A 123 -3.58 8.51 3.72
N GLY A 124 -2.79 7.69 4.41
CA GLY A 124 -2.00 6.62 3.79
C GLY A 124 -2.86 5.62 3.01
N ARG A 125 -4.06 5.28 3.51
CA ARG A 125 -5.01 4.41 2.78
C ARG A 125 -5.56 5.08 1.53
N LYS A 126 -5.83 6.39 1.55
CA LYS A 126 -6.24 7.15 0.37
C LYS A 126 -5.13 7.20 -0.68
N ILE A 127 -3.92 7.54 -0.25
CA ILE A 127 -2.74 7.56 -1.13
C ILE A 127 -2.54 6.18 -1.79
N PHE A 128 -2.61 5.10 -1.00
CA PHE A 128 -2.52 3.74 -1.53
C PHE A 128 -3.60 3.45 -2.57
N GLY A 129 -4.84 3.88 -2.33
CA GLY A 129 -5.95 3.76 -3.28
C GLY A 129 -5.64 4.45 -4.61
N ASN A 130 -5.14 5.67 -4.56
CA ASN A 130 -4.77 6.45 -5.74
C ASN A 130 -3.58 5.83 -6.49
N ILE A 131 -2.57 5.31 -5.77
CA ILE A 131 -1.46 4.57 -6.39
C ILE A 131 -1.98 3.33 -7.14
N VAL A 132 -2.89 2.56 -6.54
CA VAL A 132 -3.49 1.39 -7.19
C VAL A 132 -4.30 1.78 -8.43
N LYS A 133 -5.06 2.90 -8.39
CA LYS A 133 -5.76 3.45 -9.57
C LYS A 133 -4.76 3.78 -10.69
N TYR A 134 -3.70 4.52 -10.36
CA TYR A 134 -2.65 4.89 -11.31
C TYR A 134 -2.03 3.67 -11.99
N ILE A 135 -1.62 2.68 -11.20
CA ILE A 135 -1.00 1.46 -11.75
C ILE A 135 -1.97 0.67 -12.62
N LYS A 136 -3.23 0.51 -12.20
CA LYS A 136 -4.24 -0.19 -13.01
C LYS A 136 -4.49 0.51 -14.34
N MET A 137 -4.65 1.82 -14.33
CA MET A 137 -4.88 2.61 -15.53
C MET A 137 -3.67 2.57 -16.47
N GLY A 138 -2.45 2.81 -15.93
CA GLY A 138 -1.22 2.79 -16.72
C GLY A 138 -0.93 1.42 -17.32
N ALA A 139 -1.03 0.35 -16.52
CA ALA A 139 -0.82 -1.00 -17.01
C ALA A 139 -1.85 -1.41 -18.07
N SER A 140 -3.13 -1.07 -17.87
CA SER A 140 -4.21 -1.37 -18.81
C SER A 140 -4.05 -0.62 -20.14
N SER A 141 -3.71 0.67 -20.08
CA SER A 141 -3.48 1.49 -21.27
C SER A 141 -2.28 0.99 -22.09
N ASN A 142 -1.14 0.76 -21.43
CA ASN A 142 0.04 0.26 -22.11
C ASN A 142 -0.19 -1.12 -22.73
N PHE A 143 -0.89 -2.01 -22.01
CA PHE A 143 -1.25 -3.32 -22.55
C PHE A 143 -2.19 -3.21 -23.75
N GLY A 144 -3.21 -2.33 -23.69
CA GLY A 144 -4.11 -2.04 -24.79
C GLY A 144 -3.37 -1.52 -26.03
N ASN A 145 -2.51 -0.52 -25.85
CA ASN A 145 -1.71 0.05 -26.92
C ASN A 145 -0.82 -1.02 -27.60
N MET A 146 -0.13 -1.84 -26.79
CA MET A 146 0.69 -2.92 -27.35
C MET A 146 -0.15 -3.97 -28.07
N PHE A 147 -1.32 -4.31 -27.55
CA PHE A 147 -2.24 -5.26 -28.17
C PHE A 147 -2.76 -4.72 -29.51
N SER A 148 -3.11 -3.43 -29.57
CA SER A 148 -3.56 -2.76 -30.79
C SER A 148 -2.47 -2.72 -31.87
N VAL A 149 -1.26 -2.34 -31.49
CA VAL A 149 -0.11 -2.27 -32.42
C VAL A 149 0.26 -3.66 -32.92
N LEU A 150 0.30 -4.66 -32.03
CA LEU A 150 0.61 -6.04 -32.39
C LEU A 150 -0.42 -6.60 -33.38
N GLY A 151 -1.72 -6.42 -33.09
CA GLY A 151 -2.79 -6.87 -33.96
C GLY A 151 -2.79 -6.17 -35.31
N ALA A 152 -2.59 -4.86 -35.35
CA ALA A 152 -2.49 -4.09 -36.59
C ALA A 152 -1.27 -4.54 -37.43
N SER A 153 -0.14 -4.83 -36.81
CA SER A 153 1.08 -5.28 -37.49
C SER A 153 0.94 -6.64 -38.19
N ILE A 154 -0.07 -7.44 -37.84
CA ILE A 154 -0.34 -8.72 -38.53
C ILE A 154 -0.94 -8.45 -39.92
N PHE A 155 -1.74 -7.41 -40.08
CA PHE A 155 -2.51 -7.12 -41.27
C PHE A 155 -1.92 -6.00 -42.14
N LEU A 156 -1.18 -5.06 -41.53
CA LEU A 156 -0.60 -3.92 -42.21
C LEU A 156 0.81 -4.23 -42.75
N PRO A 157 1.13 -3.82 -44.02
CA PRO A 157 2.47 -3.98 -44.57
C PRO A 157 3.48 -2.92 -44.07
N PHE A 158 3.06 -2.03 -43.15
CA PHE A 158 3.85 -0.95 -42.58
C PHE A 158 3.59 -0.83 -41.09
N LEU A 159 4.46 -0.11 -40.37
CA LEU A 159 4.29 0.13 -38.93
C LEU A 159 3.04 1.00 -38.67
N PRO A 160 2.07 0.52 -37.90
CA PRO A 160 0.85 1.28 -37.63
C PRO A 160 1.13 2.58 -36.86
N MET A 161 2.13 2.60 -35.99
CA MET A 161 2.48 3.76 -35.17
C MET A 161 3.99 3.91 -35.09
N PRO A 162 4.58 5.02 -35.58
CA PRO A 162 6.00 5.34 -35.40
C PRO A 162 6.38 5.44 -33.90
N PRO A 163 7.61 5.13 -33.52
CA PRO A 163 8.07 5.19 -32.12
C PRO A 163 7.85 6.56 -31.46
N ILE A 164 7.98 7.64 -32.21
CA ILE A 164 7.77 9.01 -31.70
C ILE A 164 6.30 9.24 -31.30
N GLN A 165 5.36 8.65 -32.02
CA GLN A 165 3.94 8.76 -31.69
C GLN A 165 3.60 7.96 -30.43
N VAL A 166 4.16 6.75 -30.29
CA VAL A 166 4.03 5.94 -29.06
C VAL A 166 4.55 6.73 -27.86
N LEU A 167 5.72 7.36 -28.00
CA LEU A 167 6.31 8.18 -26.94
C LEU A 167 5.43 9.39 -26.60
N THR A 168 4.94 10.09 -27.62
CA THR A 168 4.06 11.26 -27.45
C THR A 168 2.75 10.86 -26.77
N ASN A 169 2.13 9.77 -27.21
CA ASN A 169 0.90 9.27 -26.60
C ASN A 169 1.10 8.92 -25.12
N ASN A 170 2.18 8.22 -24.78
CA ASN A 170 2.51 7.91 -23.38
C ASN A 170 2.74 9.18 -22.56
N LEU A 171 3.44 10.18 -23.11
CA LEU A 171 3.65 11.46 -22.44
C LEU A 171 2.33 12.19 -22.16
N LEU A 172 1.44 12.27 -23.15
CA LEU A 172 0.12 12.90 -22.99
C LEU A 172 -0.74 12.12 -21.96
N TYR A 173 -0.64 10.80 -21.97
CA TYR A 173 -1.30 9.96 -21.00
C TYR A 173 -0.79 10.22 -19.58
N ASP A 174 0.53 10.30 -19.37
CA ASP A 174 1.13 10.61 -18.08
C ASP A 174 0.67 11.99 -17.58
N PHE A 175 0.61 13.00 -18.46
CA PHE A 175 0.04 14.30 -18.09
C PHE A 175 -1.42 14.20 -17.63
N SER A 176 -2.23 13.40 -18.30
CA SER A 176 -3.64 13.22 -17.91
C SER A 176 -3.81 12.59 -16.53
N GLN A 177 -2.84 11.80 -16.09
CA GLN A 177 -2.86 11.11 -14.80
C GLN A 177 -2.36 11.95 -13.62
N THR A 178 -1.82 13.15 -13.87
CA THR A 178 -1.35 14.05 -12.79
C THR A 178 -2.45 14.48 -11.81
N THR A 179 -3.72 14.32 -12.18
CA THR A 179 -4.86 14.60 -11.32
C THR A 179 -5.23 13.47 -10.35
N ILE A 180 -4.74 12.25 -10.57
CA ILE A 180 -5.07 11.08 -9.71
C ILE A 180 -4.70 11.30 -8.24
N PRO A 181 -3.53 11.89 -7.88
CA PRO A 181 -3.19 12.13 -6.48
C PRO A 181 -4.18 13.00 -5.72
N THR A 182 -4.94 13.83 -6.41
CA THR A 182 -5.97 14.71 -5.82
C THR A 182 -7.38 14.12 -5.88
N ASP A 183 -7.53 12.91 -6.39
CA ASP A 183 -8.81 12.23 -6.49
C ASP A 183 -9.26 11.69 -5.13
N ASN A 184 -10.56 11.73 -4.89
CA ASN A 184 -11.15 11.17 -3.69
C ASN A 184 -11.29 9.65 -3.82
N VAL A 185 -10.87 8.96 -2.78
CA VAL A 185 -11.03 7.51 -2.66
C VAL A 185 -12.32 7.23 -1.89
N ASP A 186 -13.09 6.25 -2.35
CA ASP A 186 -14.36 5.86 -1.73
C ASP A 186 -14.17 5.45 -0.27
N ASP A 187 -15.11 5.82 0.59
CA ASP A 187 -15.07 5.54 2.03
C ASP A 187 -14.99 4.04 2.33
N ASP A 188 -15.68 3.21 1.55
CA ASP A 188 -15.63 1.75 1.66
C ASP A 188 -14.23 1.19 1.36
N TYR A 189 -13.46 1.87 0.52
CA TYR A 189 -12.10 1.45 0.19
C TYR A 189 -11.15 1.71 1.36
N ILE A 190 -11.28 2.83 2.05
CA ILE A 190 -10.42 3.25 3.16
C ILE A 190 -10.85 2.66 4.52
N ALA A 191 -12.06 2.10 4.61
CA ALA A 191 -12.59 1.52 5.85
C ALA A 191 -11.72 0.39 6.41
N ALA A 192 -11.06 -0.40 5.53
CA ALA A 192 -10.17 -1.48 5.91
C ALA A 192 -8.82 -1.37 5.21
N PRO A 193 -7.72 -1.85 5.82
CA PRO A 193 -6.42 -1.89 5.17
C PRO A 193 -6.45 -2.82 3.95
N ARG A 194 -5.82 -2.38 2.87
CA ARG A 194 -5.70 -3.16 1.63
C ARG A 194 -4.26 -3.61 1.43
N ARG A 195 -4.09 -4.76 0.79
CA ARG A 195 -2.77 -5.29 0.39
C ARG A 195 -2.59 -5.16 -1.11
N TRP A 196 -1.35 -5.19 -1.55
CA TRP A 196 -1.04 -5.36 -2.96
C TRP A 196 -1.61 -6.68 -3.47
N ASP A 197 -2.45 -6.58 -4.49
CA ASP A 197 -3.04 -7.73 -5.18
C ASP A 197 -2.65 -7.66 -6.67
N ILE A 198 -1.52 -8.27 -6.98
CA ILE A 198 -0.99 -8.35 -8.35
C ILE A 198 -1.99 -9.11 -9.24
N GLY A 199 -2.69 -10.13 -8.70
CA GLY A 199 -3.69 -10.88 -9.45
C GLY A 199 -4.87 -10.00 -9.89
N ASN A 200 -5.30 -9.08 -9.03
CA ASN A 200 -6.36 -8.12 -9.36
C ASN A 200 -5.90 -7.11 -10.44
N ILE A 201 -4.66 -6.60 -10.31
CA ILE A 201 -4.08 -5.69 -11.31
C ILE A 201 -3.95 -6.40 -12.67
N THR A 202 -3.45 -7.63 -12.69
CA THR A 202 -3.31 -8.44 -13.90
C THR A 202 -4.67 -8.71 -14.56
N LYS A 203 -5.68 -9.10 -13.78
CA LYS A 203 -7.05 -9.30 -14.30
C LYS A 203 -7.59 -8.01 -14.91
N PHE A 204 -7.45 -6.89 -14.22
CA PHE A 204 -7.89 -5.59 -14.72
C PHE A 204 -7.23 -5.23 -16.07
N MET A 205 -5.92 -5.40 -16.18
CA MET A 205 -5.14 -5.17 -17.39
C MET A 205 -5.59 -6.07 -18.55
N LEU A 206 -5.76 -7.37 -18.29
CA LEU A 206 -6.14 -8.35 -19.32
C LEU A 206 -7.59 -8.18 -19.82
N PHE A 207 -8.49 -7.64 -18.99
CA PHE A 207 -9.87 -7.37 -19.40
C PHE A 207 -10.03 -6.02 -20.06
N LEU A 208 -9.54 -4.95 -19.43
CA LEU A 208 -9.76 -3.58 -19.91
C LEU A 208 -8.83 -3.18 -21.07
N GLY A 209 -7.60 -3.70 -21.09
CA GLY A 209 -6.69 -3.42 -22.19
C GLY A 209 -7.27 -3.80 -23.57
N PRO A 210 -7.69 -5.06 -23.79
CA PRO A 210 -8.30 -5.44 -25.08
C PRO A 210 -9.60 -4.70 -25.39
N ILE A 211 -10.39 -4.31 -24.39
CA ILE A 211 -11.61 -3.52 -24.63
C ILE A 211 -11.26 -2.14 -25.21
N SER A 212 -10.23 -1.48 -24.70
CA SER A 212 -9.76 -0.20 -25.26
C SER A 212 -9.27 -0.38 -26.69
N SER A 213 -8.60 -1.48 -27.01
CA SER A 213 -8.10 -1.79 -28.34
C SER A 213 -9.20 -1.97 -29.40
N ILE A 214 -10.44 -2.26 -29.00
CA ILE A 214 -11.58 -2.32 -29.93
C ILE A 214 -11.77 -0.95 -30.61
N PHE A 215 -11.63 0.13 -29.86
CA PHE A 215 -11.75 1.49 -30.42
C PHE A 215 -10.60 1.80 -31.37
N ASP A 216 -9.40 1.34 -31.06
CA ASP A 216 -8.24 1.49 -31.95
C ASP A 216 -8.46 0.75 -33.26
N TYR A 217 -8.96 -0.50 -33.20
CA TYR A 217 -9.27 -1.27 -34.41
C TYR A 217 -10.40 -0.65 -35.25
N VAL A 218 -11.41 -0.07 -34.60
CA VAL A 218 -12.46 0.68 -35.33
C VAL A 218 -11.86 1.89 -36.01
N THR A 219 -10.96 2.61 -35.37
CA THR A 219 -10.23 3.74 -35.95
C THR A 219 -9.38 3.28 -37.14
N TYR A 220 -8.61 2.20 -36.97
CA TYR A 220 -7.79 1.62 -38.03
C TYR A 220 -8.65 1.20 -39.25
N ALA A 221 -9.77 0.54 -39.00
CA ALA A 221 -10.69 0.16 -40.05
C ALA A 221 -11.24 1.37 -40.78
N THR A 222 -11.62 2.43 -40.04
CA THR A 222 -12.11 3.67 -40.64
C THR A 222 -11.05 4.34 -41.54
N LEU A 223 -9.81 4.44 -41.04
CA LEU A 223 -8.71 4.99 -41.83
C LEU A 223 -8.43 4.19 -43.09
N LEU A 224 -8.45 2.86 -42.99
CA LEU A 224 -8.18 2.00 -44.14
C LEU A 224 -9.28 2.05 -45.20
N PHE A 225 -10.57 2.01 -44.82
CA PHE A 225 -11.69 1.86 -45.74
C PHE A 225 -12.33 3.18 -46.16
N ALA A 226 -12.37 4.20 -45.28
CA ALA A 226 -12.99 5.49 -45.61
C ALA A 226 -11.99 6.52 -46.16
N PHE A 227 -10.71 6.44 -45.76
CA PHE A 227 -9.68 7.39 -46.14
C PHE A 227 -8.60 6.80 -47.06
N ASP A 228 -8.78 5.56 -47.52
CA ASP A 228 -7.85 4.84 -48.42
C ASP A 228 -6.38 4.84 -47.93
N ALA A 229 -6.21 4.78 -46.63
CA ALA A 229 -4.91 4.81 -45.99
C ALA A 229 -4.06 3.56 -46.29
N TRP A 230 -4.63 2.54 -46.93
CA TRP A 230 -3.92 1.36 -47.39
C TRP A 230 -2.84 1.71 -48.43
N SER A 231 -3.18 2.64 -49.31
CA SER A 231 -2.27 3.13 -50.37
C SER A 231 -1.31 4.21 -49.87
N ASN A 232 -1.59 4.83 -48.74
CA ASN A 232 -0.80 5.93 -48.17
C ASN A 232 -0.56 5.79 -46.70
N PRO A 233 0.58 5.14 -46.28
CA PRO A 233 0.92 4.98 -44.88
C PRO A 233 0.94 6.28 -44.07
N ALA A 234 1.28 7.40 -44.68
CA ALA A 234 1.32 8.68 -43.97
C ALA A 234 -0.07 9.11 -43.49
N VAL A 235 -1.13 8.85 -44.26
CA VAL A 235 -2.53 9.12 -43.86
C VAL A 235 -2.91 8.27 -42.65
N PHE A 236 -2.50 7.00 -42.65
CA PHE A 236 -2.75 6.11 -41.50
C PHE A 236 -2.03 6.57 -40.22
N GLN A 237 -0.77 7.01 -40.36
CA GLN A 237 0.06 7.40 -39.25
C GLN A 237 -0.24 8.79 -38.67
N THR A 238 -0.95 9.64 -39.42
CA THR A 238 -1.27 11.03 -39.01
C THR A 238 -2.74 11.23 -38.61
N GLY A 239 -3.62 10.32 -38.95
CA GLY A 239 -5.02 10.30 -38.56
C GLY A 239 -5.26 9.59 -37.23
#